data_fa263aa2157d5153ac6b0b263741637f
#
_entry.id   fa263aa2157d5153ac6b0b263741637f
#
_cell.length_a   1.000
_cell.length_b   1.000
_cell.length_c   1.000
_cell.angle_alpha   90.00
_cell.angle_beta   90.00
_cell.angle_gamma   90.00
#
_symmetry.space_group_name_H-M   'P 1'
#
loop_
_entity.id
_entity.type
_entity.pdbx_description
1 polymer ?
#
loop_
_entity_poly.entity_id
_entity_poly.type
_entity_poly.pdbx_seq_one_letter_code
_entity_poly.pdbx_strand_id
1 'polypeptide(L)'
;MKKIFFAIFVLVAAAVSLNAQSRTSYFVKNSTQNHYLNPAFVPDQGYVGVPLLNSFDIQIGTNFGPSSFLFPLADGKTGLFLNPEVDADVFMAGLKSTSYLDGNIGYNIVDAGWFTGKDSFWTLSLGVDADVESSVPKELFGFLKRGMETDPQQYSIRNLSLGAQVYASLSLGYSRGLDELVKGLRVGGKVKFLASVADIQVNMNSLDLNMSSQKWNVSTLGTAHILGGGIVPTFNEDGYVNGLKFDPSGLGAGGFGMAFDLGAEYTISEGTPVDGLRFSISVTDLGFISYNKSKSRIFRADRAFEYDGFENIGGDEGLESQVENLQDELFGLVSFSEEQVDKAQSGHLAATLYAGVDYSFLNDKMNVGLLYSARFGRFRTENELTLAWNYAPVRSFDIALSYSLLKTHSTFGWLITFVPRKGIGIFVGSDYTPLNYTAFNLDGFKLPVPSRQVILDVNFGLTISLGGTNRRY
;
A
#
# COMPACT_ATOMS: atom_id res chain seq x y z
N MET A 1 -0.59 16.57 -20.26
CA MET A 1 0.29 15.98 -19.23
C MET A 1 -0.10 16.33 -17.81
N LYS A 2 -0.88 17.40 -17.59
CA LYS A 2 -1.55 17.80 -16.33
C LYS A 2 -2.32 16.70 -15.59
N LYS A 3 -2.47 15.51 -16.18
CA LYS A 3 -3.34 14.45 -15.69
C LYS A 3 -2.63 13.25 -15.05
N ILE A 4 -1.31 13.16 -15.06
CA ILE A 4 -0.64 11.93 -14.59
C ILE A 4 -0.08 12.08 -13.18
N PHE A 5 0.57 13.17 -12.82
CA PHE A 5 0.94 13.40 -11.41
C PHE A 5 -0.27 13.89 -10.60
N PHE A 6 -1.11 14.71 -11.19
CA PHE A 6 -2.44 14.96 -10.63
C PHE A 6 -3.31 13.71 -10.74
N ALA A 7 -3.18 12.84 -11.74
CA ALA A 7 -3.85 11.54 -11.76
C ALA A 7 -3.16 10.51 -10.87
N ILE A 8 -1.87 10.53 -10.61
CA ILE A 8 -1.25 9.73 -9.53
C ILE A 8 -1.57 10.37 -8.17
N PHE A 9 -1.52 11.68 -8.02
CA PHE A 9 -1.96 12.39 -6.80
C PHE A 9 -3.48 12.46 -6.70
N VAL A 10 -4.25 12.53 -7.79
CA VAL A 10 -5.71 12.42 -7.85
C VAL A 10 -6.16 10.98 -8.05
N LEU A 11 -5.38 10.05 -8.61
CA LEU A 11 -5.56 8.60 -8.40
C LEU A 11 -5.24 8.21 -6.94
N VAL A 12 -4.25 8.75 -6.33
CA VAL A 12 -4.03 8.66 -4.88
C VAL A 12 -5.10 9.47 -4.12
N ALA A 13 -5.59 10.60 -4.60
CA ALA A 13 -6.65 11.40 -3.96
C ALA A 13 -8.07 11.13 -4.46
N ALA A 14 -8.29 10.63 -5.68
CA ALA A 14 -9.58 10.13 -6.19
C ALA A 14 -9.73 8.62 -6.08
N ALA A 15 -8.66 7.87 -5.86
CA ALA A 15 -8.65 6.57 -5.19
C ALA A 15 -9.09 6.67 -3.71
N VAL A 16 -9.66 7.78 -3.29
CA VAL A 16 -10.30 7.92 -1.96
C VAL A 16 -11.49 6.94 -1.77
N SER A 17 -11.54 5.90 -2.56
CA SER A 17 -12.56 4.87 -2.40
C SER A 17 -12.07 3.52 -2.85
N LEU A 18 -11.17 2.76 -2.16
CA LEU A 18 -11.11 1.30 -2.36
C LEU A 18 -9.88 0.58 -1.73
N ASN A 19 -10.05 -0.08 -0.63
CA ASN A 19 -9.59 -1.40 -0.20
C ASN A 19 -8.17 -1.66 0.38
N ALA A 20 -8.07 -1.97 1.69
CA ALA A 20 -7.03 -2.74 2.35
C ALA A 20 -7.62 -3.87 3.23
N GLN A 21 -6.84 -4.90 3.53
CA GLN A 21 -7.25 -6.00 4.40
C GLN A 21 -7.09 -5.59 5.86
N SER A 22 -8.19 -5.41 6.59
CA SER A 22 -8.15 -4.94 7.97
C SER A 22 -7.46 -5.91 8.94
N ARG A 23 -6.29 -5.53 9.47
CA ARG A 23 -5.60 -6.26 10.54
C ARG A 23 -6.42 -6.29 11.82
N THR A 24 -7.24 -5.26 12.06
CA THR A 24 -8.20 -5.22 13.18
C THR A 24 -9.20 -6.37 13.09
N SER A 25 -9.49 -6.89 11.90
CA SER A 25 -10.37 -8.06 11.70
C SER A 25 -9.72 -9.39 12.05
N TYR A 26 -8.39 -9.47 12.23
CA TYR A 26 -7.63 -10.72 12.32
C TYR A 26 -8.19 -11.71 13.35
N PHE A 27 -8.54 -11.23 14.52
CA PHE A 27 -9.08 -12.07 15.60
C PHE A 27 -10.61 -12.05 15.71
N VAL A 28 -11.31 -11.37 14.80
CA VAL A 28 -12.78 -11.34 14.78
C VAL A 28 -13.31 -12.68 14.27
N LYS A 29 -13.96 -13.45 15.12
CA LYS A 29 -14.33 -14.84 14.83
C LYS A 29 -15.34 -15.01 13.70
N ASN A 30 -16.25 -14.05 13.52
CA ASN A 30 -17.32 -14.12 12.50
C ASN A 30 -17.04 -13.18 11.32
N SER A 31 -15.78 -12.81 11.10
CA SER A 31 -15.39 -11.99 9.96
C SER A 31 -15.40 -12.81 8.67
N THR A 32 -16.02 -12.27 7.63
CA THR A 32 -15.94 -12.81 6.27
C THR A 32 -14.65 -12.36 5.56
N GLN A 33 -13.81 -11.55 6.20
CA GLN A 33 -12.62 -10.94 5.61
C GLN A 33 -11.30 -11.53 6.12
N ASN A 34 -11.27 -12.10 7.32
CA ASN A 34 -10.03 -12.54 7.95
C ASN A 34 -9.33 -13.71 7.25
N HIS A 35 -10.03 -14.46 6.38
CA HIS A 35 -9.42 -15.49 5.53
C HIS A 35 -8.45 -14.92 4.47
N TYR A 36 -8.46 -13.61 4.23
CA TYR A 36 -7.46 -12.94 3.39
C TYR A 36 -6.13 -12.77 4.12
N LEU A 37 -6.16 -12.67 5.45
CA LEU A 37 -4.97 -12.57 6.31
C LEU A 37 -4.44 -13.95 6.72
N ASN A 38 -5.33 -14.93 6.91
CA ASN A 38 -4.97 -16.30 7.22
C ASN A 38 -5.99 -17.27 6.58
N PRO A 39 -5.62 -18.03 5.55
CA PRO A 39 -6.54 -18.93 4.87
C PRO A 39 -7.06 -20.10 5.73
N ALA A 40 -6.52 -20.31 6.93
CA ALA A 40 -7.09 -21.25 7.90
C ALA A 40 -8.35 -20.71 8.58
N PHE A 41 -8.54 -19.39 8.62
CA PHE A 41 -9.69 -18.78 9.28
C PHE A 41 -10.98 -18.98 8.48
N VAL A 42 -12.06 -19.27 9.16
CA VAL A 42 -13.36 -19.51 8.54
C VAL A 42 -14.47 -18.81 9.35
N PRO A 43 -15.43 -18.14 8.67
CA PRO A 43 -16.57 -17.54 9.35
C PRO A 43 -17.53 -18.61 9.85
N ASP A 44 -18.52 -18.21 10.65
CA ASP A 44 -19.55 -19.12 11.17
C ASP A 44 -20.47 -19.69 10.08
N GLN A 45 -20.60 -19.00 8.95
CA GLN A 45 -21.53 -19.35 7.87
C GLN A 45 -20.96 -19.03 6.50
N GLY A 46 -21.48 -19.69 5.47
CA GLY A 46 -21.17 -19.36 4.10
C GLY A 46 -21.70 -17.97 3.72
N TYR A 47 -21.07 -17.35 2.75
CA TYR A 47 -21.43 -16.01 2.29
C TYR A 47 -21.14 -15.82 0.78
N VAL A 48 -21.79 -14.81 0.21
CA VAL A 48 -21.46 -14.26 -1.11
C VAL A 48 -21.39 -12.75 -0.95
N GLY A 49 -20.32 -12.14 -1.45
CA GLY A 49 -20.17 -10.72 -1.50
C GLY A 49 -21.19 -10.07 -2.43
N VAL A 50 -21.71 -8.90 -2.06
CA VAL A 50 -22.60 -8.13 -2.93
C VAL A 50 -21.77 -7.54 -4.08
N PRO A 51 -22.02 -7.88 -5.35
CA PRO A 51 -21.26 -7.35 -6.46
C PRO A 51 -21.14 -5.82 -6.41
N LEU A 52 -19.97 -5.29 -6.70
CA LEU A 52 -19.59 -3.88 -6.62
C LEU A 52 -19.54 -3.26 -5.20
N LEU A 53 -20.08 -3.92 -4.17
CA LEU A 53 -20.07 -3.45 -2.78
C LEU A 53 -19.48 -4.48 -1.82
N ASN A 54 -18.82 -5.49 -2.34
CA ASN A 54 -18.37 -6.65 -1.58
C ASN A 54 -17.31 -6.31 -0.54
N SER A 55 -16.20 -5.77 -0.99
CA SER A 55 -15.08 -5.42 -0.12
C SER A 55 -14.25 -4.33 -0.77
N PHE A 56 -14.12 -3.26 -0.05
CA PHE A 56 -13.31 -2.11 -0.40
C PHE A 56 -12.31 -1.84 0.71
N ASP A 57 -11.06 -1.60 0.34
CA ASP A 57 -10.02 -1.26 1.28
C ASP A 57 -8.98 -0.32 0.66
N ILE A 58 -8.67 0.79 1.34
CA ILE A 58 -7.59 1.71 1.00
C ILE A 58 -6.69 1.88 2.20
N GLN A 59 -5.42 1.74 1.94
CA GLN A 59 -4.39 2.10 2.87
C GLN A 59 -3.44 3.11 2.22
N ILE A 60 -3.23 4.26 2.86
CA ILE A 60 -2.16 5.20 2.54
C ILE A 60 -1.37 5.43 3.81
N GLY A 61 -0.07 5.21 3.73
CA GLY A 61 0.86 5.44 4.82
C GLY A 61 2.01 6.35 4.40
N THR A 62 2.29 7.40 5.18
CA THR A 62 3.49 8.21 5.02
C THR A 62 4.16 8.38 6.38
N ASN A 63 5.44 8.69 6.37
CA ASN A 63 6.15 9.12 7.57
C ASN A 63 6.31 10.65 7.66
N PHE A 64 5.58 11.39 6.85
CA PHE A 64 5.50 12.85 6.81
C PHE A 64 4.02 13.29 6.72
N GLY A 65 3.74 14.54 7.06
CA GLY A 65 2.40 15.13 6.91
C GLY A 65 2.37 16.25 5.88
N PRO A 66 1.20 16.73 5.48
CA PRO A 66 1.06 17.90 4.62
C PRO A 66 1.82 19.12 5.15
N SER A 67 1.84 19.31 6.47
CA SER A 67 2.61 20.38 7.14
C SER A 67 4.12 20.27 6.97
N SER A 68 4.65 19.15 6.46
CA SER A 68 6.06 19.02 6.14
C SER A 68 6.42 19.64 4.79
N PHE A 69 5.44 19.84 3.89
CA PHE A 69 5.66 20.34 2.53
C PHE A 69 4.89 21.60 2.20
N LEU A 70 3.87 21.92 2.99
CA LEU A 70 2.95 23.03 2.77
C LEU A 70 3.06 24.01 3.92
N PHE A 71 3.35 25.27 3.61
CA PHE A 71 3.64 26.33 4.58
C PHE A 71 2.70 27.53 4.39
N PRO A 72 2.25 28.18 5.47
CA PRO A 72 1.54 29.45 5.37
C PRO A 72 2.51 30.54 4.89
N LEU A 73 2.11 31.30 3.86
CA LEU A 73 2.85 32.44 3.33
C LEU A 73 2.38 33.76 3.97
N ALA A 74 3.16 34.82 3.79
CA ALA A 74 2.88 36.15 4.35
C ALA A 74 1.57 36.75 3.83
N ASP A 75 1.15 36.40 2.60
CA ASP A 75 -0.13 36.84 1.98
C ASP A 75 -1.36 36.05 2.49
N GLY A 76 -1.17 35.10 3.42
CA GLY A 76 -2.22 34.25 3.97
C GLY A 76 -2.58 33.04 3.09
N LYS A 77 -1.90 32.86 1.97
CA LYS A 77 -2.03 31.65 1.13
C LYS A 77 -1.15 30.51 1.66
N THR A 78 -1.27 29.36 1.05
CA THR A 78 -0.41 28.24 1.29
C THR A 78 0.55 28.04 0.13
N GLY A 79 1.84 27.94 0.43
CA GLY A 79 2.89 27.65 -0.54
C GLY A 79 3.53 26.29 -0.32
N LEU A 80 4.14 25.75 -1.38
CA LEU A 80 5.03 24.59 -1.30
C LEU A 80 6.32 24.96 -0.57
N PHE A 81 7.01 23.95 -0.04
CA PHE A 81 8.34 24.10 0.55
C PHE A 81 9.35 24.77 -0.38
N LEU A 82 9.15 24.72 -1.71
CA LEU A 82 10.00 25.38 -2.71
C LEU A 82 9.87 26.90 -2.71
N ASN A 83 8.78 27.45 -2.18
CA ASN A 83 8.57 28.91 -2.14
C ASN A 83 9.72 29.59 -1.36
N PRO A 84 10.29 30.70 -1.90
CA PRO A 84 11.40 31.42 -1.25
C PRO A 84 11.10 31.94 0.17
N GLU A 85 9.85 32.23 0.49
CA GLU A 85 9.45 32.65 1.85
C GLU A 85 9.59 31.55 2.91
N VAL A 86 9.66 30.28 2.49
CA VAL A 86 9.82 29.14 3.41
C VAL A 86 11.29 28.99 3.79
N ASP A 87 11.59 29.08 5.05
CA ASP A 87 12.94 28.89 5.57
C ASP A 87 13.44 27.45 5.36
N ALA A 88 14.65 27.31 4.79
CA ALA A 88 15.21 26.02 4.43
C ALA A 88 15.53 25.14 5.63
N ASP A 89 16.00 25.74 6.75
CA ASP A 89 16.35 25.00 7.95
C ASP A 89 15.09 24.50 8.67
N VAL A 90 14.04 25.31 8.71
CA VAL A 90 12.74 24.93 9.26
C VAL A 90 12.14 23.77 8.46
N PHE A 91 12.16 23.86 7.13
CA PHE A 91 11.71 22.76 6.26
C PHE A 91 12.52 21.49 6.50
N MET A 92 13.85 21.59 6.43
CA MET A 92 14.74 20.43 6.57
C MET A 92 14.65 19.79 7.97
N ALA A 93 14.45 20.57 9.02
CA ALA A 93 14.25 20.04 10.39
C ALA A 93 12.98 19.21 10.52
N GLY A 94 11.94 19.51 9.74
CA GLY A 94 10.68 18.76 9.69
C GLY A 94 10.75 17.40 9.01
N LEU A 95 11.82 17.12 8.23
CA LEU A 95 11.98 15.89 7.47
C LEU A 95 12.80 14.84 8.22
N LYS A 96 12.43 13.57 8.07
CA LYS A 96 13.24 12.40 8.45
C LYS A 96 14.32 12.15 7.41
N SER A 97 15.32 11.30 7.73
CA SER A 97 16.39 10.92 6.77
C SER A 97 15.86 10.35 5.46
N THR A 98 14.71 9.69 5.51
CA THR A 98 14.02 9.16 4.32
C THR A 98 12.53 9.39 4.49
N SER A 99 11.90 9.91 3.47
CA SER A 99 10.44 10.08 3.36
C SER A 99 9.85 8.90 2.62
N TYR A 100 8.82 8.28 3.18
CA TYR A 100 8.11 7.14 2.61
C TYR A 100 6.68 7.52 2.27
N LEU A 101 6.22 7.05 1.12
CA LEU A 101 4.82 6.98 0.76
C LEU A 101 4.52 5.54 0.37
N ASP A 102 3.56 4.94 1.01
CA ASP A 102 3.02 3.62 0.69
C ASP A 102 1.54 3.75 0.48
N GLY A 103 1.04 3.06 -0.52
CA GLY A 103 -0.37 2.96 -0.79
C GLY A 103 -0.70 1.55 -1.24
N ASN A 104 -1.79 1.02 -0.75
CA ASN A 104 -2.37 -0.22 -1.24
C ASN A 104 -3.85 0.03 -1.51
N ILE A 105 -4.31 -0.49 -2.63
CA ILE A 105 -5.71 -0.46 -3.04
C ILE A 105 -6.05 -1.87 -3.51
N GLY A 106 -7.00 -2.53 -2.88
CA GLY A 106 -7.54 -3.77 -3.35
C GLY A 106 -9.07 -3.71 -3.49
N TYR A 107 -9.67 -4.30 -4.48
CA TYR A 107 -11.10 -4.37 -4.72
C TYR A 107 -11.53 -5.79 -5.10
N ASN A 108 -12.39 -6.40 -4.29
CA ASN A 108 -12.96 -7.69 -4.61
C ASN A 108 -14.28 -7.53 -5.37
N ILE A 109 -14.27 -7.85 -6.65
CA ILE A 109 -15.45 -7.80 -7.55
C ILE A 109 -16.41 -8.93 -7.20
N VAL A 110 -15.86 -10.12 -6.96
CA VAL A 110 -16.60 -11.33 -6.56
C VAL A 110 -15.86 -11.93 -5.37
N ASP A 111 -16.62 -12.32 -4.37
CA ASP A 111 -16.12 -13.06 -3.22
C ASP A 111 -17.20 -13.99 -2.70
N ALA A 112 -16.87 -15.22 -2.45
CA ALA A 112 -17.78 -16.21 -1.91
C ALA A 112 -17.04 -17.22 -1.05
N GLY A 113 -17.69 -17.65 0.03
CA GLY A 113 -17.21 -18.72 0.89
C GLY A 113 -18.32 -19.69 1.26
N TRP A 114 -18.03 -20.99 1.19
CA TRP A 114 -19.02 -22.01 1.49
C TRP A 114 -18.42 -23.25 2.15
N PHE A 115 -19.19 -23.89 2.99
CA PHE A 115 -18.80 -25.13 3.65
C PHE A 115 -19.10 -26.35 2.77
N THR A 116 -18.18 -27.32 2.80
CA THR A 116 -18.37 -28.67 2.23
C THR A 116 -18.09 -29.71 3.32
N GLY A 117 -19.10 -30.55 3.62
CA GLY A 117 -18.98 -31.46 4.75
C GLY A 117 -18.99 -30.73 6.11
N LYS A 118 -18.28 -31.30 7.09
CA LYS A 118 -18.34 -30.80 8.48
C LYS A 118 -17.24 -29.76 8.80
N ASP A 119 -16.05 -29.90 8.19
CA ASP A 119 -14.87 -29.20 8.65
C ASP A 119 -14.09 -28.52 7.52
N SER A 120 -14.64 -28.53 6.30
CA SER A 120 -14.01 -27.95 5.11
C SER A 120 -14.71 -26.69 4.65
N PHE A 121 -13.94 -25.70 4.29
CA PHE A 121 -14.43 -24.41 3.79
C PHE A 121 -13.69 -24.02 2.53
N TRP A 122 -14.41 -23.61 1.51
CA TRP A 122 -13.89 -23.10 0.25
C TRP A 122 -14.12 -21.61 0.13
N THR A 123 -13.17 -20.93 -0.50
CA THR A 123 -13.33 -19.52 -0.90
C THR A 123 -13.00 -19.35 -2.37
N LEU A 124 -13.73 -18.48 -3.04
CA LEU A 124 -13.47 -18.04 -4.41
C LEU A 124 -13.54 -16.52 -4.44
N SER A 125 -12.50 -15.86 -4.94
CA SER A 125 -12.52 -14.41 -5.10
C SER A 125 -11.90 -13.97 -6.43
N LEU A 126 -12.44 -12.90 -6.99
CA LEU A 126 -11.91 -12.17 -8.14
C LEU A 126 -11.76 -10.73 -7.71
N GLY A 127 -10.56 -10.20 -7.79
CA GLY A 127 -10.23 -8.85 -7.34
C GLY A 127 -9.24 -8.14 -8.25
N VAL A 128 -9.02 -6.87 -7.93
CA VAL A 128 -7.97 -6.02 -8.51
C VAL A 128 -7.21 -5.40 -7.35
N ASP A 129 -5.90 -5.43 -7.44
CA ASP A 129 -4.99 -4.89 -6.44
C ASP A 129 -4.06 -3.87 -7.09
N ALA A 130 -3.78 -2.78 -6.40
CA ALA A 130 -2.81 -1.77 -6.78
C ALA A 130 -1.94 -1.42 -5.57
N ASP A 131 -0.63 -1.46 -5.76
CA ASP A 131 0.36 -1.11 -4.76
C ASP A 131 1.20 0.07 -5.25
N VAL A 132 1.50 1.00 -4.36
CA VAL A 132 2.50 2.07 -4.56
C VAL A 132 3.44 2.07 -3.37
N GLU A 133 4.73 2.13 -3.64
CA GLU A 133 5.76 2.22 -2.60
C GLU A 133 6.83 3.22 -3.04
N SER A 134 7.22 4.14 -2.17
CA SER A 134 8.30 5.07 -2.45
C SER A 134 9.27 5.24 -1.28
N SER A 135 10.50 5.59 -1.61
CA SER A 135 11.56 5.92 -0.68
C SER A 135 12.33 7.11 -1.21
N VAL A 136 12.18 8.28 -0.58
CA VAL A 136 12.79 9.54 -1.01
C VAL A 136 13.76 10.02 0.07
N PRO A 137 15.08 10.05 -0.22
CA PRO A 137 16.09 10.51 0.72
C PRO A 137 15.98 12.01 0.98
N LYS A 138 16.28 12.44 2.19
CA LYS A 138 16.23 13.85 2.63
C LYS A 138 17.15 14.75 1.80
N GLU A 139 18.25 14.22 1.30
CA GLU A 139 19.24 14.91 0.49
C GLU A 139 18.64 15.45 -0.82
N LEU A 140 17.64 14.74 -1.42
CA LEU A 140 16.92 15.25 -2.58
C LEU A 140 16.16 16.53 -2.24
N PHE A 141 15.47 16.57 -1.13
CA PHE A 141 14.75 17.76 -0.68
C PHE A 141 15.70 18.90 -0.30
N GLY A 142 16.88 18.56 0.27
CA GLY A 142 17.95 19.52 0.53
C GLY A 142 18.44 20.18 -0.74
N PHE A 143 18.71 19.40 -1.78
CA PHE A 143 19.09 19.89 -3.09
C PHE A 143 18.00 20.80 -3.69
N LEU A 144 16.75 20.35 -3.71
CA LEU A 144 15.63 21.10 -4.28
C LEU A 144 15.35 22.44 -3.54
N LYS A 145 15.51 22.45 -2.23
CA LYS A 145 15.21 23.64 -1.42
C LYS A 145 16.33 24.65 -1.36
N ARG A 146 17.57 24.19 -1.20
CA ARG A 146 18.74 25.04 -0.98
C ARG A 146 19.46 25.40 -2.28
N GLY A 147 19.40 24.51 -3.28
CA GLY A 147 20.13 24.69 -4.52
C GLY A 147 21.63 24.83 -4.31
N MET A 148 22.22 25.91 -4.82
CA MET A 148 23.63 26.22 -4.69
C MET A 148 23.82 27.36 -3.69
N GLU A 149 24.10 27.04 -2.42
CA GLU A 149 24.43 28.02 -1.37
C GLU A 149 25.94 28.39 -1.37
N THR A 150 26.78 27.49 -1.87
CA THR A 150 28.23 27.68 -2.02
C THR A 150 28.66 27.36 -3.43
N ASP A 151 29.76 27.95 -3.90
CA ASP A 151 30.33 27.68 -5.22
C ASP A 151 31.74 27.09 -5.06
N PRO A 152 31.97 25.80 -5.33
CA PRO A 152 31.00 24.79 -5.75
C PRO A 152 30.16 24.23 -4.60
N GLN A 153 28.99 23.70 -4.92
CA GLN A 153 28.08 22.96 -4.02
C GLN A 153 27.96 21.49 -4.44
N GLN A 154 27.97 20.56 -3.49
CA GLN A 154 27.87 19.13 -3.76
C GLN A 154 26.66 18.50 -3.05
N TYR A 155 25.94 17.64 -3.76
CA TYR A 155 24.90 16.77 -3.24
C TYR A 155 25.14 15.32 -3.66
N SER A 156 24.82 14.40 -2.77
CA SER A 156 24.96 12.96 -2.97
C SER A 156 23.68 12.27 -2.55
N ILE A 157 22.78 12.07 -3.49
CA ILE A 157 21.45 11.49 -3.28
C ILE A 157 21.54 9.99 -3.50
N ARG A 158 21.13 9.19 -2.52
CA ARG A 158 21.26 7.73 -2.53
C ARG A 158 19.93 7.04 -2.29
N ASN A 159 19.68 5.93 -3.01
CA ASN A 159 18.55 5.03 -2.78
C ASN A 159 17.18 5.72 -2.91
N LEU A 160 17.01 6.57 -3.93
CA LEU A 160 15.70 7.06 -4.32
C LEU A 160 14.97 5.96 -5.08
N SER A 161 13.79 5.57 -4.61
CA SER A 161 13.01 4.47 -5.19
C SER A 161 11.53 4.82 -5.29
N LEU A 162 10.92 4.38 -6.40
CA LEU A 162 9.48 4.47 -6.65
C LEU A 162 9.01 3.17 -7.30
N GLY A 163 7.93 2.59 -6.81
CA GLY A 163 7.26 1.42 -7.40
C GLY A 163 5.77 1.59 -7.42
N ALA A 164 5.14 1.12 -8.48
CA ALA A 164 3.69 1.02 -8.59
C ALA A 164 3.33 -0.22 -9.38
N GLN A 165 2.40 -1.03 -8.88
CA GLN A 165 1.96 -2.26 -9.52
C GLN A 165 0.44 -2.34 -9.50
N VAL A 166 -0.17 -2.80 -10.60
CA VAL A 166 -1.61 -3.05 -10.71
C VAL A 166 -1.83 -4.42 -11.33
N TYR A 167 -2.60 -5.27 -10.66
CA TYR A 167 -2.93 -6.60 -11.16
C TYR A 167 -4.35 -7.03 -10.76
N ALA A 168 -4.95 -7.89 -11.59
CA ALA A 168 -6.15 -8.63 -11.24
C ALA A 168 -5.76 -10.00 -10.69
N SER A 169 -6.55 -10.51 -9.74
CA SER A 169 -6.34 -11.80 -9.10
C SER A 169 -7.60 -12.65 -9.10
N LEU A 170 -7.50 -13.90 -9.55
CA LEU A 170 -8.52 -14.94 -9.36
C LEU A 170 -7.98 -15.94 -8.34
N SER A 171 -8.65 -16.05 -7.20
CA SER A 171 -8.18 -16.85 -6.07
C SER A 171 -9.15 -17.99 -5.76
N LEU A 172 -8.59 -19.17 -5.47
CA LEU A 172 -9.31 -20.33 -4.93
C LEU A 172 -8.64 -20.78 -3.65
N GLY A 173 -9.39 -20.76 -2.54
CA GLY A 173 -8.91 -21.15 -1.22
C GLY A 173 -9.63 -22.38 -0.68
N TYR A 174 -8.93 -23.13 0.16
CA TYR A 174 -9.45 -24.29 0.88
C TYR A 174 -8.89 -24.32 2.30
N SER A 175 -9.76 -24.55 3.26
CA SER A 175 -9.41 -24.71 4.67
C SER A 175 -10.07 -25.98 5.24
N ARG A 176 -9.37 -26.68 6.11
CA ARG A 176 -9.85 -27.90 6.75
C ARG A 176 -9.42 -28.00 8.21
N GLY A 177 -10.37 -28.37 9.07
CA GLY A 177 -10.09 -28.83 10.43
C GLY A 177 -9.44 -30.21 10.39
N LEU A 178 -8.41 -30.42 11.22
CA LEU A 178 -7.66 -31.66 11.32
C LEU A 178 -7.81 -32.30 12.71
N ASP A 179 -8.99 -32.18 13.30
CA ASP A 179 -9.30 -32.70 14.65
C ASP A 179 -9.03 -34.19 14.81
N GLU A 180 -9.06 -34.94 13.70
CA GLU A 180 -8.72 -36.36 13.68
C GLU A 180 -7.23 -36.64 13.94
N LEU A 181 -6.36 -35.67 13.58
CA LEU A 181 -4.91 -35.75 13.79
C LEU A 181 -4.50 -35.02 15.08
N VAL A 182 -4.90 -33.76 15.20
CA VAL A 182 -4.63 -32.89 16.35
C VAL A 182 -5.89 -32.07 16.62
N LYS A 183 -6.51 -32.33 17.77
CA LYS A 183 -7.72 -31.63 18.17
C LYS A 183 -7.47 -30.11 18.26
N GLY A 184 -8.31 -29.32 17.58
CA GLY A 184 -8.19 -27.86 17.52
C GLY A 184 -7.26 -27.32 16.46
N LEU A 185 -6.65 -28.18 15.63
CA LEU A 185 -5.81 -27.75 14.51
C LEU A 185 -6.65 -27.55 13.25
N ARG A 186 -6.49 -26.40 12.58
CA ARG A 186 -7.01 -26.12 11.25
C ARG A 186 -5.89 -25.59 10.36
N VAL A 187 -5.89 -26.01 9.09
CA VAL A 187 -4.95 -25.53 8.09
C VAL A 187 -5.71 -25.01 6.87
N GLY A 188 -5.11 -24.07 6.17
CA GLY A 188 -5.68 -23.51 4.95
C GLY A 188 -4.62 -23.14 3.94
N GLY A 189 -5.02 -23.12 2.68
CA GLY A 189 -4.20 -22.65 1.58
C GLY A 189 -5.05 -22.00 0.51
N LYS A 190 -4.46 -21.08 -0.25
CA LYS A 190 -5.09 -20.38 -1.35
C LYS A 190 -4.11 -20.30 -2.52
N VAL A 191 -4.61 -20.50 -3.73
CA VAL A 191 -3.87 -20.30 -4.97
C VAL A 191 -4.47 -19.08 -5.65
N LYS A 192 -3.64 -18.16 -6.10
CA LYS A 192 -4.02 -16.96 -6.83
C LYS A 192 -3.43 -17.01 -8.24
N PHE A 193 -4.25 -16.82 -9.25
CA PHE A 193 -3.83 -16.59 -10.63
C PHE A 193 -3.85 -15.09 -10.88
N LEU A 194 -2.76 -14.56 -11.36
CA LEU A 194 -2.51 -13.12 -11.45
C LEU A 194 -2.42 -12.70 -12.92
N ALA A 195 -3.06 -11.58 -13.25
CA ALA A 195 -2.94 -10.91 -14.54
C ALA A 195 -2.57 -9.45 -14.29
N SER A 196 -1.31 -9.10 -14.50
CA SER A 196 -0.83 -7.72 -14.27
C SER A 196 -1.16 -6.82 -15.45
N VAL A 197 -1.64 -5.63 -15.13
CA VAL A 197 -1.87 -4.54 -16.08
C VAL A 197 -0.60 -3.73 -16.28
N ALA A 198 0.03 -3.31 -15.19
CA ALA A 198 1.26 -2.51 -15.21
C ALA A 198 2.08 -2.74 -13.93
N ASP A 199 3.40 -2.62 -14.08
CA ASP A 199 4.36 -2.55 -12.98
C ASP A 199 5.46 -1.55 -13.37
N ILE A 200 5.61 -0.51 -12.57
CA ILE A 200 6.65 0.51 -12.71
C ILE A 200 7.59 0.38 -11.55
N GLN A 201 8.88 0.39 -11.83
CA GLN A 201 9.92 0.41 -10.82
C GLN A 201 11.00 1.39 -11.23
N VAL A 202 11.31 2.33 -10.36
CA VAL A 202 12.44 3.25 -10.52
C VAL A 202 13.34 3.09 -9.30
N ASN A 203 14.59 2.77 -9.54
CA ASN A 203 15.64 2.66 -8.53
C ASN A 203 16.82 3.53 -8.93
N MET A 204 17.00 4.63 -8.22
CA MET A 204 18.15 5.50 -8.36
C MET A 204 19.14 5.20 -7.24
N ASN A 205 20.16 4.41 -7.54
CA ASN A 205 21.19 4.01 -6.57
C ASN A 205 22.01 5.21 -6.14
N SER A 206 22.39 6.07 -7.12
CA SER A 206 23.08 7.31 -6.85
C SER A 206 22.76 8.40 -7.86
N LEU A 207 22.67 9.62 -7.37
CA LEU A 207 22.66 10.86 -8.11
C LEU A 207 23.63 11.81 -7.41
N ASP A 208 24.78 12.03 -8.01
CA ASP A 208 25.82 12.91 -7.52
C ASP A 208 25.83 14.20 -8.34
N LEU A 209 25.70 15.31 -7.66
CA LEU A 209 25.68 16.66 -8.23
C LEU A 209 26.90 17.44 -7.73
N ASN A 210 27.70 17.95 -8.63
CA ASN A 210 28.75 18.91 -8.34
C ASN A 210 28.43 20.19 -9.11
N MET A 211 27.87 21.16 -8.44
CA MET A 211 27.28 22.36 -9.00
C MET A 211 28.24 23.52 -8.87
N SER A 212 28.42 24.27 -9.95
CA SER A 212 29.12 25.56 -9.94
C SER A 212 28.30 26.61 -10.69
N SER A 213 28.66 27.88 -10.51
CA SER A 213 28.01 29.00 -11.19
C SER A 213 28.11 28.94 -12.72
N GLN A 214 29.00 28.11 -13.26
CA GLN A 214 29.18 27.96 -14.71
C GLN A 214 28.43 26.74 -15.27
N LYS A 215 28.54 25.58 -14.57
CA LYS A 215 27.95 24.31 -15.00
C LYS A 215 27.81 23.34 -13.84
N TRP A 216 26.88 22.42 -13.96
CA TRP A 216 26.73 21.29 -13.05
C TRP A 216 27.30 20.03 -13.66
N ASN A 217 28.15 19.33 -12.91
CA ASN A 217 28.56 17.98 -13.26
C ASN A 217 27.64 16.99 -12.55
N VAL A 218 26.91 16.21 -13.32
CA VAL A 218 25.93 15.25 -12.84
C VAL A 218 26.43 13.85 -13.11
N SER A 219 26.39 12.97 -12.12
CA SER A 219 26.65 11.54 -12.27
C SER A 219 25.48 10.74 -11.76
N THR A 220 24.94 9.86 -12.61
CA THR A 220 23.74 9.08 -12.31
C THR A 220 24.03 7.59 -12.40
N LEU A 221 23.45 6.81 -11.47
CA LEU A 221 23.43 5.36 -11.53
C LEU A 221 22.05 4.87 -11.07
N GLY A 222 21.28 4.31 -12.00
CA GLY A 222 19.94 3.84 -11.70
C GLY A 222 19.33 3.00 -12.79
N THR A 223 18.19 2.40 -12.50
CA THR A 223 17.38 1.60 -13.43
C THR A 223 15.91 1.99 -13.29
N ALA A 224 15.19 1.97 -14.40
CA ALA A 224 13.74 2.04 -14.38
C ALA A 224 13.15 0.93 -15.25
N HIS A 225 12.09 0.30 -14.77
CA HIS A 225 11.35 -0.73 -15.47
C HIS A 225 9.92 -0.26 -15.67
N ILE A 226 9.40 -0.37 -16.88
CA ILE A 226 7.98 -0.20 -17.20
C ILE A 226 7.54 -1.52 -17.81
N LEU A 227 6.77 -2.29 -17.06
CA LEU A 227 6.34 -3.63 -17.40
C LEU A 227 4.81 -3.62 -17.53
N GLY A 228 4.30 -4.12 -18.64
CA GLY A 228 2.87 -4.11 -18.93
C GLY A 228 2.48 -3.06 -19.97
N GLY A 229 1.24 -2.59 -19.92
CA GLY A 229 0.69 -1.65 -20.90
C GLY A 229 0.10 -0.39 -20.26
N GLY A 230 -0.34 0.54 -21.11
CA GLY A 230 -1.03 1.76 -20.67
C GLY A 230 -0.13 2.90 -20.21
N ILE A 231 1.18 2.68 -20.06
CA ILE A 231 2.16 3.73 -19.72
C ILE A 231 3.25 3.76 -20.79
N VAL A 232 3.38 4.89 -21.46
CA VAL A 232 4.28 5.10 -22.57
C VAL A 232 5.25 6.22 -22.23
N PRO A 233 6.56 5.95 -22.16
CA PRO A 233 7.56 7.00 -21.99
C PRO A 233 7.65 7.88 -23.23
N THR A 234 7.92 9.15 -23.02
CA THR A 234 8.28 10.11 -24.07
C THR A 234 9.77 10.41 -24.00
N PHE A 235 10.35 10.81 -25.13
CA PHE A 235 11.78 11.03 -25.27
C PHE A 235 12.05 12.44 -25.78
N ASN A 236 13.16 13.01 -25.32
CA ASN A 236 13.72 14.22 -25.90
C ASN A 236 14.49 13.91 -27.23
N GLU A 237 15.02 14.94 -27.87
CA GLU A 237 15.77 14.81 -29.15
C GLU A 237 17.02 13.93 -29.02
N ASP A 238 17.61 13.84 -27.83
CA ASP A 238 18.79 13.01 -27.52
C ASP A 238 18.47 11.57 -27.19
N GLY A 239 17.18 11.19 -27.17
CA GLY A 239 16.71 9.82 -26.88
C GLY A 239 16.61 9.47 -25.40
N TYR A 240 16.65 10.45 -24.50
CA TYR A 240 16.41 10.25 -23.06
C TYR A 240 14.96 10.45 -22.71
N VAL A 241 14.50 9.71 -21.69
CA VAL A 241 13.13 9.82 -21.18
C VAL A 241 12.92 11.21 -20.59
N ASN A 242 11.93 11.93 -21.11
CA ASN A 242 11.53 13.23 -20.62
C ASN A 242 10.10 13.28 -20.07
N GLY A 243 9.41 12.15 -19.99
CA GLY A 243 8.08 12.08 -19.41
C GLY A 243 7.42 10.72 -19.60
N LEU A 244 6.24 10.58 -18.99
CA LEU A 244 5.38 9.41 -19.12
C LEU A 244 3.99 9.84 -19.58
N LYS A 245 3.38 9.09 -20.50
CA LYS A 245 2.00 9.29 -20.95
C LYS A 245 1.16 8.10 -20.61
N PHE A 246 -0.07 8.34 -20.16
CA PHE A 246 -1.06 7.29 -20.02
C PHE A 246 -1.79 7.07 -21.35
N ASP A 247 -1.72 5.85 -21.87
CA ASP A 247 -2.41 5.41 -23.07
C ASP A 247 -3.44 4.31 -22.74
N PRO A 248 -4.73 4.66 -22.60
CA PRO A 248 -5.76 3.68 -22.31
C PRO A 248 -5.87 2.55 -23.33
N SER A 249 -5.46 2.79 -24.60
CA SER A 249 -5.52 1.78 -25.66
C SER A 249 -4.49 0.65 -25.46
N GLY A 250 -3.43 0.93 -24.71
CA GLY A 250 -2.40 -0.02 -24.33
C GLY A 250 -2.76 -0.91 -23.13
N LEU A 251 -3.86 -0.60 -22.44
CA LEU A 251 -4.30 -1.38 -21.28
C LEU A 251 -4.63 -2.83 -21.67
N GLY A 252 -4.30 -3.75 -20.79
CA GLY A 252 -4.52 -5.19 -20.95
C GLY A 252 -3.46 -5.98 -20.20
N ALA A 253 -3.61 -7.29 -20.10
CA ALA A 253 -2.65 -8.13 -19.40
C ALA A 253 -1.24 -8.00 -20.00
N GLY A 254 -0.34 -7.41 -19.25
CA GLY A 254 1.08 -7.27 -19.59
C GLY A 254 1.93 -8.44 -19.11
N GLY A 255 1.43 -9.16 -18.10
CA GLY A 255 2.07 -10.31 -17.49
C GLY A 255 1.09 -11.22 -16.79
N PHE A 256 1.51 -12.44 -16.54
CA PHE A 256 0.76 -13.44 -15.80
C PHE A 256 1.62 -14.04 -14.70
N GLY A 257 0.99 -14.44 -13.61
CA GLY A 257 1.70 -14.98 -12.47
C GLY A 257 0.83 -15.85 -11.57
N MET A 258 1.44 -16.32 -10.52
CA MET A 258 0.78 -17.10 -9.48
C MET A 258 1.29 -16.65 -8.10
N ALA A 259 0.40 -16.71 -7.11
CA ALA A 259 0.76 -16.55 -5.72
C ALA A 259 0.06 -17.59 -4.86
N PHE A 260 0.62 -17.82 -3.67
CA PHE A 260 0.13 -18.78 -2.70
C PHE A 260 -0.02 -18.10 -1.34
N ASP A 261 -1.14 -18.41 -0.68
CA ASP A 261 -1.32 -18.11 0.73
C ASP A 261 -1.37 -19.44 1.48
N LEU A 262 -0.68 -19.51 2.62
CA LEU A 262 -0.69 -20.68 3.50
C LEU A 262 -0.97 -20.21 4.92
N GLY A 263 -1.74 -21.00 5.68
CA GLY A 263 -2.07 -20.65 7.04
C GLY A 263 -2.42 -21.83 7.92
N ALA A 264 -2.27 -21.61 9.21
CA ALA A 264 -2.67 -22.56 10.24
C ALA A 264 -3.21 -21.81 11.46
N GLU A 265 -4.14 -22.43 12.16
CA GLU A 265 -4.56 -22.04 13.51
C GLU A 265 -4.63 -23.28 14.41
N TYR A 266 -4.30 -23.09 15.67
CA TYR A 266 -4.39 -24.10 16.69
C TYR A 266 -5.06 -23.54 17.94
N THR A 267 -6.21 -24.09 18.29
CA THR A 267 -6.96 -23.72 19.50
C THR A 267 -6.78 -24.79 20.56
N ILE A 268 -6.37 -24.40 21.76
CA ILE A 268 -6.23 -25.32 22.88
C ILE A 268 -7.62 -25.83 23.28
N SER A 269 -7.72 -27.14 23.41
CA SER A 269 -8.97 -27.85 23.67
C SER A 269 -9.56 -27.54 25.05
N GLU A 270 -10.90 -27.60 25.15
CA GLU A 270 -11.62 -27.52 26.40
C GLU A 270 -11.08 -28.45 27.51
N GLY A 271 -11.19 -27.99 28.75
CA GLY A 271 -10.80 -28.75 29.96
C GLY A 271 -9.35 -28.49 30.39
N THR A 272 -8.64 -27.57 29.79
CA THR A 272 -7.33 -27.10 30.24
C THR A 272 -7.44 -25.73 30.94
N PRO A 273 -6.48 -25.36 31.84
CA PRO A 273 -6.48 -24.02 32.46
C PRO A 273 -6.35 -22.85 31.48
N VAL A 274 -5.99 -23.12 30.22
CA VAL A 274 -5.78 -22.15 29.15
C VAL A 274 -6.74 -22.38 27.98
N ASP A 275 -7.90 -22.94 28.26
CA ASP A 275 -8.99 -23.10 27.31
C ASP A 275 -9.36 -21.75 26.67
N GLY A 276 -9.55 -21.73 25.34
CA GLY A 276 -9.77 -20.52 24.56
C GLY A 276 -8.50 -19.80 24.08
N LEU A 277 -7.30 -20.33 24.41
CA LEU A 277 -6.05 -19.82 23.83
C LEU A 277 -5.88 -20.37 22.42
N ARG A 278 -5.67 -19.46 21.44
CA ARG A 278 -5.48 -19.78 20.04
C ARG A 278 -4.16 -19.19 19.53
N PHE A 279 -3.43 -20.00 18.80
CA PHE A 279 -2.23 -19.61 18.05
C PHE A 279 -2.54 -19.65 16.55
N SER A 280 -1.96 -18.73 15.80
CA SER A 280 -2.14 -18.69 14.35
C SER A 280 -0.89 -18.20 13.66
N ILE A 281 -0.64 -18.73 12.46
CA ILE A 281 0.45 -18.30 11.58
C ILE A 281 -0.01 -18.38 10.15
N SER A 282 0.41 -17.41 9.33
CA SER A 282 0.16 -17.45 7.89
C SER A 282 1.19 -16.66 7.11
N VAL A 283 1.34 -17.00 5.84
CA VAL A 283 2.02 -16.20 4.83
C VAL A 283 1.06 -16.00 3.67
N THR A 284 0.93 -14.75 3.22
CA THR A 284 0.07 -14.39 2.08
C THR A 284 0.89 -13.77 0.96
N ASP A 285 0.37 -13.83 -0.27
CA ASP A 285 0.96 -13.21 -1.47
C ASP A 285 2.39 -13.67 -1.79
N LEU A 286 2.73 -14.93 -1.43
CA LEU A 286 4.00 -15.51 -1.81
C LEU A 286 3.97 -15.88 -3.30
N GLY A 287 4.39 -14.95 -4.17
CA GLY A 287 4.23 -15.12 -5.60
C GLY A 287 5.05 -14.20 -6.47
N PHE A 288 4.88 -14.39 -7.77
CA PHE A 288 5.57 -13.63 -8.80
C PHE A 288 4.66 -13.42 -10.02
N ILE A 289 5.02 -12.43 -10.85
CA ILE A 289 4.41 -12.16 -12.15
C ILE A 289 5.51 -12.14 -13.20
N SER A 290 5.33 -12.86 -14.30
CA SER A 290 6.20 -12.84 -15.48
C SER A 290 5.59 -11.95 -16.54
N TYR A 291 6.33 -10.96 -17.01
CA TYR A 291 5.90 -9.96 -17.98
C TYR A 291 6.36 -10.32 -19.39
N ASN A 292 5.48 -10.12 -20.37
CA ASN A 292 5.82 -10.34 -21.77
C ASN A 292 6.96 -9.41 -22.21
N LYS A 293 7.95 -9.96 -22.91
CA LYS A 293 9.08 -9.20 -23.46
C LYS A 293 8.62 -7.98 -24.29
N SER A 294 7.59 -8.15 -25.13
CA SER A 294 7.06 -7.08 -25.99
C SER A 294 6.35 -5.95 -25.26
N LYS A 295 6.02 -6.15 -23.98
CA LYS A 295 5.39 -5.17 -23.08
C LYS A 295 6.29 -4.79 -21.91
N SER A 296 7.59 -5.06 -22.04
CA SER A 296 8.61 -4.74 -21.03
C SER A 296 9.59 -3.73 -21.62
N ARG A 297 9.81 -2.64 -20.91
CA ARG A 297 10.79 -1.61 -21.24
C ARG A 297 11.69 -1.39 -20.05
N ILE A 298 12.99 -1.39 -20.28
CA ILE A 298 14.02 -1.18 -19.27
C ILE A 298 14.80 0.07 -19.63
N PHE A 299 15.10 0.86 -18.65
CA PHE A 299 15.87 2.10 -18.80
C PHE A 299 17.02 2.08 -17.81
N ARG A 300 18.15 2.63 -18.24
CA ARG A 300 19.33 2.81 -17.41
C ARG A 300 19.78 4.26 -17.41
N ALA A 301 20.11 4.74 -16.25
CA ALA A 301 20.90 5.95 -16.04
C ALA A 301 22.27 5.48 -15.52
N ASP A 302 23.30 5.57 -16.32
CA ASP A 302 24.68 5.19 -15.97
C ASP A 302 25.64 6.09 -16.77
N ARG A 303 25.71 7.36 -16.37
CA ARG A 303 26.52 8.35 -17.08
C ARG A 303 26.92 9.52 -16.20
N ALA A 304 27.98 10.19 -16.61
CA ALA A 304 28.34 11.51 -16.15
C ALA A 304 28.17 12.52 -17.29
N PHE A 305 27.59 13.67 -17.03
CA PHE A 305 27.31 14.70 -18.02
C PHE A 305 27.28 16.10 -17.38
N GLU A 306 27.39 17.12 -18.25
CA GLU A 306 27.20 18.51 -17.85
C GLU A 306 25.71 18.89 -17.99
N TYR A 307 25.20 19.65 -17.03
CA TYR A 307 23.81 20.13 -16.97
C TYR A 307 23.80 21.64 -16.69
N ASP A 308 22.96 22.38 -17.39
CA ASP A 308 22.98 23.85 -17.34
C ASP A 308 22.23 24.42 -16.09
N GLY A 309 21.66 23.57 -15.29
CA GLY A 309 20.90 23.94 -14.07
C GLY A 309 19.39 23.93 -14.27
N PHE A 310 18.66 24.17 -13.20
CA PHE A 310 17.20 24.24 -13.22
C PHE A 310 16.70 25.62 -13.66
N GLU A 311 15.66 25.63 -14.47
CA GLU A 311 14.95 26.83 -14.86
C GLU A 311 13.55 26.85 -14.23
N ASN A 312 13.11 28.04 -13.76
CA ASN A 312 11.72 28.30 -13.32
C ASN A 312 11.15 27.39 -12.21
N ILE A 313 11.97 27.01 -11.22
CA ILE A 313 11.48 26.31 -10.03
C ILE A 313 11.18 27.33 -8.92
N GLY A 314 9.92 27.34 -8.43
CA GLY A 314 9.52 28.11 -7.24
C GLY A 314 9.07 29.54 -7.49
N GLY A 315 8.53 29.86 -8.67
CA GLY A 315 7.90 31.16 -8.98
C GLY A 315 6.53 31.35 -8.32
N ASP A 316 5.90 32.50 -8.60
CA ASP A 316 4.53 32.86 -8.17
C ASP A 316 3.42 32.06 -8.87
N GLU A 317 3.78 31.00 -9.58
CA GLU A 317 2.84 30.14 -10.28
C GLU A 317 2.05 29.24 -9.30
N GLY A 318 0.87 28.77 -9.74
CA GLY A 318 0.06 27.87 -8.95
C GLY A 318 0.77 26.54 -8.61
N LEU A 319 0.35 25.89 -7.54
CA LEU A 319 0.96 24.64 -7.04
C LEU A 319 1.11 23.55 -8.14
N GLU A 320 0.13 23.48 -9.06
CA GLU A 320 0.13 22.51 -10.16
C GLU A 320 1.29 22.76 -11.14
N SER A 321 1.53 24.01 -11.53
CA SER A 321 2.60 24.38 -12.44
C SER A 321 3.99 24.16 -11.82
N GLN A 322 4.15 24.47 -10.53
CA GLN A 322 5.41 24.22 -9.81
C GLN A 322 5.78 22.74 -9.76
N VAL A 323 4.80 21.86 -9.56
CA VAL A 323 5.02 20.41 -9.55
C VAL A 323 5.33 19.89 -10.95
N GLU A 324 4.69 20.42 -12.00
CA GLU A 324 4.94 20.03 -13.41
C GLU A 324 6.36 20.43 -13.83
N ASN A 325 6.78 21.67 -13.56
CA ASN A 325 8.14 22.16 -13.87
C ASN A 325 9.20 21.33 -13.13
N LEU A 326 8.99 21.05 -11.84
CA LEU A 326 9.90 20.22 -11.06
C LEU A 326 10.04 18.81 -11.64
N GLN A 327 8.95 18.22 -12.13
CA GLN A 327 8.98 16.90 -12.75
C GLN A 327 9.82 16.89 -14.02
N ASP A 328 9.62 17.86 -14.91
CA ASP A 328 10.34 17.96 -16.19
C ASP A 328 11.84 18.13 -15.96
N GLU A 329 12.21 18.99 -15.01
CA GLU A 329 13.61 19.20 -14.61
C GLU A 329 14.26 17.95 -14.00
N LEU A 330 13.54 17.20 -13.15
CA LEU A 330 14.05 15.96 -12.58
C LEU A 330 14.24 14.87 -13.65
N PHE A 331 13.38 14.79 -14.66
CA PHE A 331 13.59 13.86 -15.79
C PHE A 331 14.85 14.22 -16.58
N GLY A 332 15.07 15.50 -16.85
CA GLY A 332 16.29 16.00 -17.52
C GLY A 332 17.56 15.68 -16.73
N LEU A 333 17.51 15.88 -15.42
CA LEU A 333 18.62 15.63 -14.51
C LEU A 333 19.02 14.14 -14.42
N VAL A 334 18.07 13.21 -14.53
CA VAL A 334 18.34 11.77 -14.39
C VAL A 334 18.81 11.13 -15.69
N SER A 335 18.32 11.56 -16.85
CA SER A 335 18.73 11.10 -18.18
C SER A 335 18.67 9.58 -18.39
N PHE A 336 17.50 8.97 -18.20
CA PHE A 336 17.27 7.56 -18.50
C PHE A 336 17.27 7.29 -20.01
N SER A 337 18.09 6.33 -20.47
CA SER A 337 18.09 5.80 -21.83
C SER A 337 17.49 4.40 -21.88
N GLU A 338 16.79 4.05 -22.96
CA GLU A 338 16.18 2.74 -23.11
C GLU A 338 17.22 1.67 -23.46
N GLU A 339 17.16 0.54 -22.74
CA GLU A 339 17.94 -0.66 -23.04
C GLU A 339 17.11 -1.70 -23.79
N GLN A 340 17.76 -2.49 -24.61
CA GLN A 340 17.09 -3.60 -25.30
C GLN A 340 16.73 -4.70 -24.31
N VAL A 341 15.46 -5.11 -24.30
CA VAL A 341 14.96 -6.20 -23.46
C VAL A 341 15.09 -7.53 -24.22
N ASP A 342 15.97 -8.42 -23.76
CA ASP A 342 16.20 -9.72 -24.39
C ASP A 342 15.39 -10.87 -23.79
N LYS A 343 14.94 -10.72 -22.54
CA LYS A 343 14.24 -11.76 -21.77
C LYS A 343 12.94 -11.21 -21.19
N ALA A 344 11.99 -12.13 -20.90
CA ALA A 344 10.85 -11.83 -20.06
C ALA A 344 11.33 -11.31 -18.70
N GLN A 345 10.66 -10.28 -18.18
CA GLN A 345 10.94 -9.70 -16.87
C GLN A 345 10.03 -10.34 -15.82
N SER A 346 10.44 -10.32 -14.57
CA SER A 346 9.62 -10.80 -13.47
C SER A 346 9.55 -9.77 -12.35
N GLY A 347 8.37 -9.61 -11.77
CA GLY A 347 8.13 -8.87 -10.55
C GLY A 347 7.64 -9.80 -9.44
N HIS A 348 7.89 -9.44 -8.19
CA HIS A 348 7.41 -10.17 -7.02
C HIS A 348 6.27 -9.39 -6.36
N LEU A 349 5.34 -10.09 -5.72
CA LEU A 349 4.35 -9.49 -4.86
C LEU A 349 4.97 -9.19 -3.50
N ALA A 350 4.35 -8.26 -2.76
CA ALA A 350 4.73 -7.96 -1.38
C ALA A 350 4.14 -9.02 -0.44
N ALA A 351 4.85 -10.14 -0.24
CA ALA A 351 4.43 -11.19 0.67
C ALA A 351 4.32 -10.67 2.10
N THR A 352 3.33 -11.17 2.87
CA THR A 352 3.16 -10.78 4.27
C THR A 352 3.10 -12.02 5.16
N LEU A 353 3.92 -12.03 6.21
CA LEU A 353 3.88 -12.99 7.30
C LEU A 353 3.01 -12.45 8.44
N TYR A 354 2.13 -13.27 8.96
CA TYR A 354 1.35 -13.01 10.16
C TYR A 354 1.61 -14.08 11.22
N ALA A 355 1.79 -13.68 12.47
CA ALA A 355 1.87 -14.58 13.62
C ALA A 355 1.04 -14.01 14.77
N GLY A 356 0.03 -14.74 15.21
CA GLY A 356 -0.95 -14.26 16.18
C GLY A 356 -1.15 -15.21 17.35
N VAL A 357 -1.46 -14.63 18.50
CA VAL A 357 -1.98 -15.34 19.66
C VAL A 357 -3.15 -14.57 20.22
N ASP A 358 -4.25 -15.24 20.51
CA ASP A 358 -5.41 -14.63 21.17
C ASP A 358 -6.01 -15.54 22.23
N TYR A 359 -6.62 -14.92 23.21
CA TYR A 359 -7.32 -15.57 24.29
C TYR A 359 -8.77 -15.11 24.35
N SER A 360 -9.67 -16.09 24.31
CA SER A 360 -11.11 -15.88 24.37
C SER A 360 -11.64 -16.12 25.78
N PHE A 361 -12.56 -15.29 26.23
CA PHE A 361 -13.20 -15.38 27.56
C PHE A 361 -14.66 -14.91 27.50
N LEU A 362 -15.39 -15.01 28.63
CA LEU A 362 -16.82 -14.72 28.74
C LEU A 362 -17.68 -15.52 27.74
N ASN A 363 -17.46 -16.82 27.65
CA ASN A 363 -18.11 -17.70 26.67
C ASN A 363 -17.95 -17.20 25.23
N ASP A 364 -16.72 -16.95 24.83
CA ASP A 364 -16.32 -16.49 23.50
C ASP A 364 -16.85 -15.10 23.07
N LYS A 365 -17.47 -14.35 23.98
CA LYS A 365 -17.98 -13.01 23.68
C LYS A 365 -16.90 -11.94 23.62
N MET A 366 -15.76 -12.21 24.24
CA MET A 366 -14.61 -11.30 24.21
C MET A 366 -13.33 -12.07 23.90
N ASN A 367 -12.44 -11.46 23.15
CA ASN A 367 -11.06 -11.90 23.03
C ASN A 367 -10.07 -10.74 23.05
N VAL A 368 -8.86 -11.05 23.48
CA VAL A 368 -7.70 -10.16 23.39
C VAL A 368 -6.61 -10.91 22.65
N GLY A 369 -6.00 -10.25 21.67
CA GLY A 369 -4.98 -10.87 20.84
C GLY A 369 -3.77 -9.96 20.59
N LEU A 370 -2.64 -10.59 20.32
CA LEU A 370 -1.41 -9.97 19.90
C LEU A 370 -1.04 -10.53 18.53
N LEU A 371 -0.91 -9.65 17.54
CA LEU A 371 -0.56 -9.97 16.17
C LEU A 371 0.77 -9.31 15.82
N TYR A 372 1.71 -10.09 15.32
CA TYR A 372 2.88 -9.61 14.61
C TYR A 372 2.66 -9.78 13.12
N SER A 373 2.93 -8.74 12.32
CA SER A 373 2.95 -8.82 10.88
C SER A 373 4.26 -8.27 10.30
N ALA A 374 4.76 -8.92 9.24
CA ALA A 374 5.93 -8.49 8.48
C ALA A 374 5.59 -8.52 7.00
N ARG A 375 5.46 -7.33 6.39
CA ARG A 375 5.24 -7.16 4.95
C ARG A 375 6.59 -6.96 4.26
N PHE A 376 6.92 -7.87 3.37
CA PHE A 376 8.14 -7.82 2.55
C PHE A 376 7.85 -7.04 1.28
N GLY A 377 7.86 -5.72 1.41
CA GLY A 377 7.67 -4.82 0.29
C GLY A 377 8.84 -4.84 -0.69
N ARG A 378 8.69 -4.10 -1.77
CA ARG A 378 9.67 -4.07 -2.87
C ARG A 378 10.98 -3.40 -2.47
N PHE A 379 10.90 -2.34 -1.66
CA PHE A 379 12.06 -1.54 -1.24
C PHE A 379 12.39 -1.67 0.24
N ARG A 380 11.43 -2.12 1.05
CA ARG A 380 11.61 -2.27 2.49
C ARG A 380 10.70 -3.34 3.09
N THR A 381 11.10 -3.81 4.26
CA THR A 381 10.24 -4.66 5.10
C THR A 381 9.56 -3.80 6.16
N GLU A 382 8.25 -3.90 6.25
CA GLU A 382 7.45 -3.26 7.29
C GLU A 382 7.08 -4.27 8.36
N ASN A 383 7.38 -3.91 9.61
CA ASN A 383 7.04 -4.72 10.78
C ASN A 383 6.01 -3.97 11.62
N GLU A 384 4.99 -4.68 12.04
CA GLU A 384 3.92 -4.13 12.87
C GLU A 384 3.57 -5.10 13.99
N LEU A 385 3.37 -4.56 15.19
CA LEU A 385 2.86 -5.30 16.35
C LEU A 385 1.53 -4.70 16.76
N THR A 386 0.46 -5.48 16.67
CA THR A 386 -0.92 -5.04 16.93
C THR A 386 -1.48 -5.74 18.16
N LEU A 387 -1.93 -4.96 19.13
CA LEU A 387 -2.77 -5.42 20.23
C LEU A 387 -4.24 -5.23 19.82
N ALA A 388 -5.03 -6.29 19.83
CA ALA A 388 -6.44 -6.28 19.45
C ALA A 388 -7.34 -6.66 20.62
N TRP A 389 -8.50 -6.02 20.68
CA TRP A 389 -9.59 -6.33 21.59
C TRP A 389 -10.90 -6.43 20.81
N ASN A 390 -11.61 -7.54 20.94
CA ASN A 390 -12.86 -7.79 20.23
C ASN A 390 -13.97 -8.10 21.21
N TYR A 391 -15.18 -7.62 20.90
CA TYR A 391 -16.38 -7.84 21.68
C TYR A 391 -17.57 -8.20 20.77
N ALA A 392 -18.11 -9.41 20.96
CA ALA A 392 -19.27 -9.95 20.28
C ALA A 392 -20.43 -10.15 21.26
N PRO A 393 -21.22 -9.10 21.58
CA PRO A 393 -22.36 -9.23 22.50
C PRO A 393 -23.38 -10.27 22.03
N VAL A 394 -23.55 -10.35 20.72
CA VAL A 394 -24.37 -11.37 20.04
C VAL A 394 -23.62 -11.90 18.82
N ARG A 395 -23.95 -13.09 18.34
CA ARG A 395 -23.24 -13.75 17.21
C ARG A 395 -23.22 -12.99 15.91
N SER A 396 -24.16 -12.10 15.70
CA SER A 396 -24.29 -11.33 14.46
C SER A 396 -23.63 -9.97 14.51
N PHE A 397 -23.05 -9.58 15.64
CA PHE A 397 -22.49 -8.24 15.81
C PHE A 397 -21.18 -8.28 16.58
N ASP A 398 -20.13 -7.75 15.97
CA ASP A 398 -18.80 -7.65 16.54
C ASP A 398 -18.31 -6.21 16.51
N ILE A 399 -17.62 -5.80 17.56
CA ILE A 399 -16.81 -4.58 17.63
C ILE A 399 -15.39 -5.00 17.92
N ALA A 400 -14.46 -4.54 17.08
CA ALA A 400 -13.04 -4.74 17.27
C ALA A 400 -12.33 -3.40 17.42
N LEU A 401 -11.37 -3.34 18.33
CA LEU A 401 -10.47 -2.23 18.53
C LEU A 401 -9.05 -2.76 18.46
N SER A 402 -8.13 -1.98 17.90
CA SER A 402 -6.72 -2.34 17.82
C SER A 402 -5.82 -1.15 18.11
N TYR A 403 -4.62 -1.44 18.57
CA TYR A 403 -3.54 -0.49 18.72
C TYR A 403 -2.27 -1.09 18.13
N SER A 404 -1.75 -0.44 17.09
CA SER A 404 -0.62 -0.94 16.33
C SER A 404 0.62 -0.09 16.56
N LEU A 405 1.75 -0.77 16.70
CA LEU A 405 3.09 -0.19 16.81
C LEU A 405 3.86 -0.51 15.53
N LEU A 406 4.17 0.53 14.76
CA LEU A 406 5.05 0.49 13.60
C LEU A 406 6.37 1.18 13.94
N LYS A 407 7.42 0.94 13.17
CA LYS A 407 8.75 1.55 13.40
C LYS A 407 8.70 3.08 13.47
N THR A 408 7.81 3.72 12.73
CA THR A 408 7.76 5.17 12.58
C THR A 408 6.67 5.84 13.40
N HIS A 409 5.64 5.10 13.82
CA HIS A 409 4.44 5.63 14.48
C HIS A 409 3.62 4.54 15.15
N SER A 410 2.60 4.95 15.88
CA SER A 410 1.53 4.08 16.41
C SER A 410 0.18 4.55 15.89
N THR A 411 -0.74 3.61 15.76
CA THR A 411 -2.08 3.87 15.21
C THR A 411 -3.16 3.17 16.02
N PHE A 412 -4.37 3.69 15.89
CA PHE A 412 -5.57 3.12 16.46
C PHE A 412 -6.48 2.60 15.35
N GLY A 413 -6.92 1.35 15.46
CA GLY A 413 -7.85 0.75 14.53
C GLY A 413 -9.18 0.41 15.20
N TRP A 414 -10.22 0.36 14.40
CA TRP A 414 -11.56 -0.05 14.81
C TRP A 414 -12.28 -0.75 13.66
N LEU A 415 -13.15 -1.71 14.01
CA LEU A 415 -13.99 -2.41 13.04
C LEU A 415 -15.34 -2.70 13.69
N ILE A 416 -16.40 -2.47 12.95
CA ILE A 416 -17.77 -2.86 13.30
C ILE A 416 -18.25 -3.83 12.23
N THR A 417 -18.70 -5.00 12.66
CA THR A 417 -19.19 -6.06 11.78
C THR A 417 -20.58 -6.47 12.20
N PHE A 418 -21.49 -6.53 11.22
CA PHE A 418 -22.82 -7.09 11.42
C PHE A 418 -23.05 -8.18 10.36
N VAL A 419 -23.06 -9.45 10.77
CA VAL A 419 -23.27 -10.61 9.90
C VAL A 419 -24.44 -11.43 10.42
N PRO A 420 -25.67 -11.12 9.98
CA PRO A 420 -26.86 -11.86 10.43
C PRO A 420 -26.83 -13.28 9.86
N ARG A 421 -27.53 -14.19 10.54
CA ARG A 421 -27.61 -15.60 10.12
C ARG A 421 -28.20 -15.78 8.72
N LYS A 422 -29.06 -14.88 8.30
CA LYS A 422 -29.62 -14.75 6.94
C LYS A 422 -29.80 -13.28 6.62
N GLY A 423 -29.51 -12.89 5.40
CA GLY A 423 -29.67 -11.52 4.94
C GLY A 423 -28.33 -10.83 4.67
N ILE A 424 -28.35 -9.52 4.67
CA ILE A 424 -27.19 -8.69 4.32
C ILE A 424 -26.32 -8.49 5.56
N GLY A 425 -25.06 -8.89 5.43
CA GLY A 425 -23.98 -8.53 6.34
C GLY A 425 -23.27 -7.27 5.89
N ILE A 426 -22.78 -6.50 6.85
CA ILE A 426 -22.00 -5.28 6.61
C ILE A 426 -20.81 -5.27 7.56
N PHE A 427 -19.68 -4.81 7.07
CA PHE A 427 -18.54 -4.42 7.90
C PHE A 427 -18.02 -3.06 7.47
N VAL A 428 -17.53 -2.30 8.43
CA VAL A 428 -16.89 -1.00 8.22
C VAL A 428 -15.84 -0.80 9.30
N GLY A 429 -14.66 -0.32 8.91
CA GLY A 429 -13.57 -0.11 9.84
C GLY A 429 -12.41 0.67 9.27
N SER A 430 -11.38 0.81 10.08
CA SER A 430 -10.12 1.46 9.76
C SER A 430 -9.03 0.89 10.67
N ASP A 431 -7.92 0.46 10.10
CA ASP A 431 -6.74 0.06 10.89
C ASP A 431 -5.92 1.26 11.35
N TYR A 432 -6.01 2.35 10.59
CA TYR A 432 -5.18 3.52 10.80
C TYR A 432 -6.03 4.79 10.88
N THR A 433 -6.47 5.10 12.08
CA THR A 433 -7.24 6.33 12.32
C THR A 433 -6.30 7.43 12.79
N PRO A 434 -6.16 8.53 12.04
CA PRO A 434 -5.37 9.68 12.49
C PRO A 434 -6.00 10.30 13.74
N LEU A 435 -5.17 10.55 14.76
CA LEU A 435 -5.63 11.17 16.01
C LEU A 435 -5.33 12.68 16.06
N ASN A 436 -4.44 13.19 15.20
CA ASN A 436 -4.02 14.59 15.17
C ASN A 436 -4.33 15.21 13.81
N TYR A 437 -5.14 16.26 13.81
CA TYR A 437 -5.54 16.99 12.61
C TYR A 437 -5.11 18.45 12.71
N THR A 438 -4.73 19.03 11.59
CA THR A 438 -4.51 20.47 11.38
C THR A 438 -5.51 20.98 10.36
N ALA A 439 -6.08 22.17 10.60
CA ALA A 439 -6.93 22.82 9.61
C ALA A 439 -6.05 23.37 8.47
N PHE A 440 -6.26 22.85 7.27
CA PHE A 440 -5.58 23.29 6.08
C PHE A 440 -6.52 24.17 5.26
N ASN A 441 -6.07 25.35 4.84
CA ASN A 441 -6.87 26.28 4.05
C ASN A 441 -6.52 26.12 2.57
N LEU A 442 -7.40 25.49 1.79
CA LEU A 442 -7.28 25.34 0.35
C LEU A 442 -8.38 26.16 -0.30
N ASP A 443 -8.02 27.25 -0.99
CA ASP A 443 -8.95 28.14 -1.71
C ASP A 443 -10.18 28.58 -0.89
N GLY A 444 -9.98 28.87 0.41
CA GLY A 444 -11.05 29.31 1.31
C GLY A 444 -11.80 28.17 2.03
N PHE A 445 -11.52 26.91 1.71
CA PHE A 445 -12.06 25.76 2.43
C PHE A 445 -11.07 25.28 3.51
N LYS A 446 -11.53 25.18 4.75
CA LYS A 446 -10.75 24.60 5.85
C LYS A 446 -10.97 23.08 5.86
N LEU A 447 -9.99 22.35 5.37
CA LEU A 447 -9.99 20.88 5.41
C LEU A 447 -9.21 20.39 6.63
N PRO A 448 -9.78 19.49 7.48
CA PRO A 448 -9.01 18.82 8.51
C PRO A 448 -8.10 17.78 7.83
N VAL A 449 -6.78 17.99 7.91
CA VAL A 449 -5.79 17.03 7.39
C VAL A 449 -4.92 16.51 8.54
N PRO A 450 -4.44 15.26 8.49
CA PRO A 450 -3.51 14.74 9.48
C PRO A 450 -2.25 15.62 9.57
N SER A 451 -1.86 16.05 10.78
CA SER A 451 -0.84 17.10 10.93
C SER A 451 0.59 16.61 10.72
N ARG A 452 0.96 15.43 11.25
CA ARG A 452 2.36 14.96 11.30
C ARG A 452 2.71 13.91 10.28
N GLN A 453 1.74 13.09 9.90
CA GLN A 453 1.86 12.03 8.90
C GLN A 453 0.47 11.70 8.37
N VAL A 454 0.39 11.34 7.10
CA VAL A 454 -0.87 10.86 6.54
C VAL A 454 -0.89 9.36 6.72
N ILE A 455 -1.81 8.89 7.54
CA ILE A 455 -2.11 7.48 7.69
C ILE A 455 -3.61 7.40 7.62
N LEU A 456 -4.09 6.82 6.55
CA LEU A 456 -5.50 6.64 6.28
C LEU A 456 -5.72 5.20 5.87
N ASP A 457 -6.70 4.59 6.49
CA ASP A 457 -7.20 3.28 6.13
C ASP A 457 -8.71 3.30 6.30
N VAL A 458 -9.42 2.81 5.30
CA VAL A 458 -10.88 2.65 5.35
C VAL A 458 -11.22 1.33 4.70
N ASN A 459 -11.88 0.46 5.45
CA ASN A 459 -12.41 -0.79 4.93
C ASN A 459 -13.92 -0.87 5.12
N PHE A 460 -14.59 -1.35 4.08
CA PHE A 460 -16.04 -1.44 4.03
C PHE A 460 -16.44 -2.58 3.10
N GLY A 461 -17.54 -3.26 3.42
CA GLY A 461 -18.10 -4.23 2.49
C GLY A 461 -19.45 -4.77 2.89
N LEU A 462 -20.14 -5.32 1.89
CA LEU A 462 -21.44 -5.96 2.02
C LEU A 462 -21.38 -7.41 1.59
N THR A 463 -21.97 -8.29 2.37
CA THR A 463 -22.07 -9.73 2.09
C THR A 463 -23.51 -10.20 2.25
N ILE A 464 -23.86 -11.28 1.58
CA ILE A 464 -25.13 -11.99 1.76
C ILE A 464 -24.82 -13.31 2.46
N SER A 465 -25.36 -13.50 3.64
CA SER A 465 -25.18 -14.72 4.39
C SER A 465 -26.04 -15.85 3.82
N LEU A 466 -25.39 -16.98 3.52
CA LEU A 466 -26.06 -18.15 2.92
C LEU A 466 -26.79 -19.02 3.94
N GLY A 467 -26.66 -18.70 5.24
CA GLY A 467 -27.18 -19.51 6.34
C GLY A 467 -26.37 -20.81 6.52
N GLY A 468 -26.71 -21.58 7.52
CA GLY A 468 -25.98 -22.81 7.87
C GLY A 468 -24.80 -22.51 8.77
N THR A 469 -24.86 -22.95 10.01
CA THR A 469 -23.70 -22.91 10.91
C THR A 469 -23.12 -24.30 10.99
N ASN A 470 -21.83 -24.42 10.73
CA ASN A 470 -21.11 -25.69 10.90
C ASN A 470 -20.42 -25.79 12.27
N ARG A 471 -20.58 -24.81 13.14
CA ARG A 471 -20.00 -24.89 14.49
C ARG A 471 -20.76 -25.89 15.35
N ARG A 472 -20.05 -26.91 15.77
CA ARG A 472 -20.42 -27.73 16.91
C ARG A 472 -20.22 -26.90 18.18
N TYR A 473 -21.23 -26.92 19.03
CA TYR A 473 -21.16 -26.53 20.44
C TYR A 473 -20.79 -27.75 21.24
#